data_ab9339480f4450a8623d1f33b88a3284
#
_entry.id   ab9339480f4450a8623d1f33b88a3284
#
_cell.length_a   1.000
_cell.length_b   1.000
_cell.length_c   1.000
_cell.angle_alpha   90.00
_cell.angle_beta   90.00
_cell.angle_gamma   90.00
#
_symmetry.space_group_name_H-M   'P 1'
#
loop_
_entity.id
_entity.type
_entity.pdbx_description
1 polymer ?
#
loop_
_entity_poly.entity_id
_entity_poly.type
_entity_poly.pdbx_seq_one_letter_code
_entity_poly.pdbx_strand_id
1 'polypeptide(L)'
;MMMRSILTGLAVLVAIAMGCGAVQAEDIVCITCHGALPGKYGEPVKLWQGSIHAENGIACNACHGGDPKDAPNAMKKERGFLGAPKYNAVPEFCGRCHVGVLKDYLASAHGKALTRGGPNCVVCHGSHQIVKASLELINEKSCSRCHSYERAKLIRGAMQETEAMIVAIDARITAYKQVGTDVEKLEKELFSTRNRFHSLFHNVDVKRVTDESAGIRADLTKIETALTALDEQKGRRKLAGAVAVALLLVAGLLAHLMRKTYE
;
A
#
# COMPACT_ATOMS: atom_id res chain seq x y z
N MET A 1 33.18 -16.11 36.41
CA MET A 1 33.18 -16.54 35.00
C MET A 1 31.89 -16.22 34.24
N MET A 2 30.68 -16.32 34.85
CA MET A 2 29.39 -16.04 34.20
C MET A 2 29.17 -14.59 33.70
N MET A 3 29.68 -13.58 34.39
CA MET A 3 29.48 -12.17 34.05
C MET A 3 30.23 -11.72 32.75
N ARG A 4 31.38 -12.36 32.43
CA ARG A 4 32.10 -12.09 31.17
C ARG A 4 31.43 -12.65 29.92
N SER A 5 30.73 -13.77 30.06
CA SER A 5 29.97 -14.41 28.94
C SER A 5 28.70 -13.64 28.55
N ILE A 6 28.06 -12.93 29.50
CA ILE A 6 26.86 -12.11 29.24
C ILE A 6 27.25 -10.84 28.50
N LEU A 7 28.37 -10.22 28.83
CA LEU A 7 28.86 -9.00 28.15
C LEU A 7 29.30 -9.27 26.70
N THR A 8 29.92 -10.43 26.43
CA THR A 8 30.28 -10.82 25.06
C THR A 8 29.05 -11.19 24.23
N GLY A 9 28.03 -11.82 24.80
CA GLY A 9 26.75 -12.11 24.09
C GLY A 9 25.99 -10.84 23.72
N LEU A 10 25.97 -9.82 24.59
CA LEU A 10 25.31 -8.54 24.33
C LEU A 10 26.04 -7.72 23.27
N ALA A 11 27.38 -7.75 23.24
CA ALA A 11 28.18 -7.06 22.22
C ALA A 11 28.02 -7.66 20.82
N VAL A 12 27.86 -8.98 20.71
CA VAL A 12 27.58 -9.65 19.42
C VAL A 12 26.19 -9.35 18.92
N LEU A 13 25.17 -9.29 19.79
CA LEU A 13 23.79 -8.93 19.41
C LEU A 13 23.69 -7.47 18.93
N VAL A 14 24.42 -6.55 19.55
CA VAL A 14 24.45 -5.14 19.11
C VAL A 14 25.19 -4.98 17.78
N ALA A 15 26.23 -5.76 17.53
CA ALA A 15 26.97 -5.72 16.25
C ALA A 15 26.13 -6.26 15.07
N ILE A 16 25.26 -7.26 15.31
CA ILE A 16 24.37 -7.80 14.28
C ILE A 16 23.25 -6.81 13.95
N ALA A 17 22.76 -6.02 14.91
CA ALA A 17 21.74 -5.00 14.69
C ALA A 17 22.23 -3.79 13.87
N MET A 18 23.55 -3.51 13.82
CA MET A 18 24.11 -2.41 13.05
C MET A 18 24.48 -2.78 11.60
N GLY A 19 24.33 -4.04 11.19
CA GLY A 19 24.74 -4.53 9.87
C GLY A 19 23.66 -4.53 8.78
N CYS A 20 22.43 -4.15 9.08
CA CYS A 20 21.37 -3.99 8.05
C CYS A 20 21.45 -2.57 7.48
N GLY A 21 22.49 -2.26 6.73
CA GLY A 21 22.56 -1.09 5.88
C GLY A 21 21.46 -1.20 4.83
N ALA A 22 20.41 -0.39 4.93
CA ALA A 22 19.50 -0.18 3.83
C ALA A 22 20.34 0.24 2.62
N VAL A 23 20.28 -0.52 1.53
CA VAL A 23 20.88 -0.12 0.25
C VAL A 23 20.14 1.15 -0.18
N GLN A 24 20.76 2.29 0.08
CA GLN A 24 20.21 3.57 -0.33
C GLN A 24 20.33 3.67 -1.85
N ALA A 25 19.22 3.93 -2.51
CA ALA A 25 19.17 4.16 -3.95
C ALA A 25 19.95 5.42 -4.40
N GLU A 26 20.62 6.09 -3.48
CA GLU A 26 21.34 7.35 -3.69
C GLU A 26 22.72 7.21 -4.37
N ASP A 27 23.31 6.02 -4.36
CA ASP A 27 24.68 5.78 -4.87
C ASP A 27 24.76 5.46 -6.37
N ILE A 28 23.69 5.65 -7.15
CA ILE A 28 23.74 5.39 -8.56
C ILE A 28 24.25 6.61 -9.36
N VAL A 29 25.08 6.35 -10.36
CA VAL A 29 25.70 7.40 -11.20
C VAL A 29 24.68 8.32 -11.88
N CYS A 30 23.47 7.84 -12.13
CA CYS A 30 22.37 8.63 -12.69
C CYS A 30 22.01 9.81 -11.77
N ILE A 31 21.85 9.57 -10.47
CA ILE A 31 21.50 10.60 -9.49
C ILE A 31 22.67 11.56 -9.29
N THR A 32 23.89 11.02 -9.14
CA THR A 32 25.10 11.85 -8.95
C THR A 32 25.32 12.80 -10.11
N CYS A 33 25.19 12.31 -11.35
CA CYS A 33 25.39 13.12 -12.55
C CYS A 33 24.22 14.08 -12.79
N HIS A 34 22.98 13.55 -12.88
CA HIS A 34 21.81 14.37 -13.24
C HIS A 34 21.40 15.31 -12.11
N GLY A 35 21.61 14.98 -10.83
CA GLY A 35 21.28 15.84 -9.71
C GLY A 35 22.06 17.16 -9.68
N ALA A 36 23.25 17.20 -10.28
CA ALA A 36 24.06 18.40 -10.43
C ALA A 36 23.69 19.27 -11.65
N LEU A 37 22.86 18.73 -12.57
CA LEU A 37 22.53 19.43 -13.82
C LEU A 37 21.33 20.39 -13.63
N PRO A 38 21.29 21.52 -14.35
CA PRO A 38 20.15 22.44 -14.31
C PRO A 38 18.98 21.99 -15.17
N GLY A 39 17.80 22.54 -14.88
CA GLY A 39 16.59 22.43 -15.72
C GLY A 39 16.16 20.99 -15.99
N LYS A 40 15.74 20.71 -17.22
CA LYS A 40 15.13 19.44 -17.66
C LYS A 40 15.98 18.19 -17.40
N TYR A 41 17.26 18.33 -17.15
CA TYR A 41 18.15 17.20 -16.88
C TYR A 41 18.29 16.89 -15.37
N GLY A 42 18.20 17.92 -14.50
CA GLY A 42 18.28 17.74 -13.04
C GLY A 42 16.92 17.68 -12.35
N GLU A 43 15.91 18.31 -12.93
CA GLU A 43 14.54 18.30 -12.39
C GLU A 43 13.98 16.88 -12.17
N PRO A 44 14.18 15.88 -13.07
CA PRO A 44 13.74 14.52 -12.86
C PRO A 44 14.23 13.88 -11.56
N VAL A 45 15.46 14.18 -11.13
CA VAL A 45 16.02 13.65 -9.88
C VAL A 45 15.25 14.21 -8.68
N LYS A 46 15.03 15.54 -8.66
CA LYS A 46 14.29 16.22 -7.57
C LYS A 46 12.85 15.70 -7.46
N LEU A 47 12.17 15.51 -8.60
CA LEU A 47 10.83 14.98 -8.67
C LEU A 47 10.77 13.51 -8.22
N TRP A 48 11.75 12.69 -8.63
CA TRP A 48 11.82 11.28 -8.25
C TRP A 48 12.02 11.10 -6.76
N GLN A 49 12.83 11.91 -6.08
CA GLN A 49 13.07 11.83 -4.64
C GLN A 49 11.79 11.91 -3.80
N GLY A 50 10.76 12.62 -4.29
CA GLY A 50 9.43 12.70 -3.66
C GLY A 50 8.41 11.69 -4.17
N SER A 51 8.83 10.62 -4.87
CA SER A 51 7.94 9.65 -5.49
C SER A 51 7.79 8.36 -4.70
N ILE A 52 6.64 7.69 -4.89
CA ILE A 52 6.43 6.33 -4.34
C ILE A 52 7.47 5.32 -4.84
N HIS A 53 8.04 5.54 -6.03
CA HIS A 53 9.11 4.69 -6.56
C HIS A 53 10.39 4.85 -5.76
N ALA A 54 10.80 6.07 -5.42
CA ALA A 54 11.95 6.32 -4.57
C ALA A 54 11.77 5.73 -3.16
N GLU A 55 10.59 5.90 -2.56
CA GLU A 55 10.24 5.30 -1.26
C GLU A 55 10.40 3.77 -1.24
N ASN A 56 10.21 3.13 -2.39
CA ASN A 56 10.36 1.67 -2.54
C ASN A 56 11.69 1.24 -3.18
N GLY A 57 12.69 2.13 -3.27
CA GLY A 57 14.01 1.82 -3.80
C GLY A 57 14.07 1.60 -5.31
N ILE A 58 13.04 2.00 -6.06
CA ILE A 58 12.98 1.89 -7.52
C ILE A 58 13.69 3.10 -8.13
N ALA A 59 14.92 2.91 -8.55
CA ALA A 59 15.76 3.97 -9.07
C ALA A 59 15.64 4.15 -10.61
N CYS A 60 16.38 5.14 -11.14
CA CYS A 60 16.29 5.57 -12.54
C CYS A 60 16.51 4.43 -13.54
N ASN A 61 17.50 3.58 -13.28
CA ASN A 61 17.86 2.45 -14.15
C ASN A 61 16.77 1.35 -14.19
N ALA A 62 15.94 1.21 -13.17
CA ALA A 62 14.83 0.26 -13.19
C ALA A 62 13.81 0.61 -14.30
N CYS A 63 13.63 1.90 -14.59
CA CYS A 63 12.77 2.40 -15.65
C CYS A 63 13.53 2.61 -16.96
N HIS A 64 14.64 3.34 -16.93
CA HIS A 64 15.37 3.77 -18.11
C HIS A 64 16.44 2.77 -18.59
N GLY A 65 16.72 1.72 -17.82
CA GLY A 65 17.83 0.80 -18.09
C GLY A 65 19.18 1.46 -17.89
N GLY A 66 20.20 0.89 -18.52
CA GLY A 66 21.57 1.33 -18.43
C GLY A 66 22.32 0.77 -17.21
N ASP A 67 23.59 1.11 -17.09
CA ASP A 67 24.46 0.63 -16.01
C ASP A 67 24.54 1.68 -14.88
N PRO A 68 23.94 1.45 -13.70
CA PRO A 68 23.92 2.43 -12.63
C PRO A 68 25.27 2.60 -11.92
N LYS A 69 26.30 1.81 -12.26
CA LYS A 69 27.63 1.83 -11.62
C LYS A 69 28.75 2.31 -12.54
N ASP A 70 28.51 2.39 -13.83
CA ASP A 70 29.52 2.74 -14.84
C ASP A 70 29.17 4.08 -15.51
N ALA A 71 29.54 5.19 -14.89
CA ALA A 71 29.20 6.54 -15.35
C ALA A 71 29.52 6.80 -16.85
N PRO A 72 30.70 6.45 -17.42
CA PRO A 72 30.99 6.66 -18.83
C PRO A 72 30.10 5.88 -19.80
N ASN A 73 29.52 4.78 -19.35
CA ASN A 73 28.74 3.87 -20.22
C ASN A 73 27.28 3.74 -19.76
N ALA A 74 26.87 4.44 -18.71
CA ALA A 74 25.54 4.32 -18.09
C ALA A 74 24.40 4.44 -19.11
N MET A 75 24.53 5.33 -20.09
CA MET A 75 23.47 5.64 -21.07
C MET A 75 23.72 4.97 -22.44
N LYS A 76 24.61 4.00 -22.53
CA LYS A 76 24.82 3.26 -23.78
C LYS A 76 23.74 2.21 -24.01
N LYS A 77 23.26 2.11 -25.26
CA LYS A 77 22.25 1.12 -25.65
C LYS A 77 22.73 -0.32 -25.43
N GLU A 78 24.00 -0.57 -25.61
CA GLU A 78 24.66 -1.85 -25.39
C GLU A 78 24.68 -2.27 -23.92
N ARG A 79 24.45 -1.29 -23.01
CA ARG A 79 24.25 -1.49 -21.57
C ARG A 79 22.76 -1.53 -21.17
N GLY A 80 21.88 -1.65 -22.17
CA GLY A 80 20.43 -1.75 -21.95
C GLY A 80 19.73 -0.41 -21.67
N PHE A 81 20.36 0.73 -21.98
CA PHE A 81 19.72 2.04 -21.82
C PHE A 81 18.61 2.23 -22.86
N LEU A 82 17.38 2.48 -22.37
CA LEU A 82 16.18 2.61 -23.18
C LEU A 82 15.86 4.07 -23.54
N GLY A 83 16.36 5.01 -22.74
CA GLY A 83 16.03 6.42 -22.88
C GLY A 83 14.60 6.75 -22.41
N ALA A 84 14.10 7.92 -22.82
CA ALA A 84 12.74 8.35 -22.53
C ALA A 84 11.76 7.76 -23.56
N PRO A 85 10.63 7.17 -23.16
CA PRO A 85 9.65 6.64 -24.10
C PRO A 85 8.92 7.78 -24.83
N LYS A 86 8.50 7.53 -26.07
CA LYS A 86 7.55 8.38 -26.78
C LYS A 86 6.18 8.30 -26.11
N TYR A 87 5.32 9.30 -26.30
CA TYR A 87 4.01 9.40 -25.66
C TYR A 87 3.19 8.09 -25.70
N ASN A 88 3.07 7.49 -26.88
CA ASN A 88 2.30 6.27 -27.07
C ASN A 88 3.00 5.01 -26.53
N ALA A 89 4.30 5.06 -26.24
CA ALA A 89 5.07 3.96 -25.69
C ALA A 89 5.15 3.99 -24.14
N VAL A 90 4.62 5.04 -23.51
CA VAL A 90 4.62 5.17 -22.04
C VAL A 90 3.87 4.01 -21.35
N PRO A 91 2.69 3.53 -21.81
CA PRO A 91 2.02 2.43 -21.16
C PRO A 91 2.85 1.14 -21.14
N GLU A 92 3.46 0.76 -22.28
CA GLU A 92 4.34 -0.42 -22.33
C GLU A 92 5.60 -0.22 -21.49
N PHE A 93 6.13 1.00 -21.42
CA PHE A 93 7.28 1.32 -20.59
C PHE A 93 7.00 1.10 -19.09
N CYS A 94 5.85 1.54 -18.59
CA CYS A 94 5.40 1.30 -17.22
C CYS A 94 4.98 -0.17 -17.04
N GLY A 95 4.34 -0.74 -18.03
CA GLY A 95 3.81 -2.10 -18.06
C GLY A 95 4.85 -3.21 -17.94
N ARG A 96 6.14 -2.92 -18.11
CA ARG A 96 7.22 -3.89 -17.86
C ARG A 96 7.20 -4.43 -16.43
N CYS A 97 6.74 -3.62 -15.48
CA CYS A 97 6.55 -4.02 -14.09
C CYS A 97 5.04 -4.08 -13.73
N HIS A 98 4.24 -3.13 -14.22
CA HIS A 98 2.81 -3.02 -13.95
C HIS A 98 1.96 -3.80 -14.98
N VAL A 99 2.26 -5.09 -15.16
CA VAL A 99 1.69 -5.93 -16.23
C VAL A 99 0.15 -6.01 -16.19
N GLY A 100 -0.43 -6.24 -15.02
CA GLY A 100 -1.89 -6.31 -14.84
C GLY A 100 -2.56 -4.97 -15.14
N VAL A 101 -1.97 -3.88 -14.65
CA VAL A 101 -2.44 -2.51 -14.87
C VAL A 101 -2.38 -2.12 -16.34
N LEU A 102 -1.31 -2.51 -17.05
CA LEU A 102 -1.21 -2.30 -18.50
C LEU A 102 -2.36 -2.98 -19.25
N LYS A 103 -2.65 -4.23 -18.92
CA LYS A 103 -3.76 -4.98 -19.54
C LYS A 103 -5.10 -4.25 -19.34
N ASP A 104 -5.39 -3.82 -18.13
CA ASP A 104 -6.64 -3.14 -17.80
C ASP A 104 -6.72 -1.76 -18.47
N TYR A 105 -5.61 -1.00 -18.47
CA TYR A 105 -5.53 0.27 -19.17
C TYR A 105 -5.79 0.11 -20.67
N LEU A 106 -5.12 -0.82 -21.35
CA LEU A 106 -5.31 -1.04 -22.80
C LEU A 106 -6.73 -1.47 -23.15
N ALA A 107 -7.42 -2.20 -22.27
CA ALA A 107 -8.81 -2.57 -22.44
C ALA A 107 -9.78 -1.38 -22.24
N SER A 108 -9.35 -0.33 -21.52
CA SER A 108 -10.16 0.83 -21.19
C SER A 108 -10.41 1.77 -22.38
N ALA A 109 -11.37 2.69 -22.23
CA ALA A 109 -11.61 3.75 -23.22
C ALA A 109 -10.38 4.66 -23.40
N HIS A 110 -9.63 4.93 -22.32
CA HIS A 110 -8.40 5.73 -22.38
C HIS A 110 -7.30 5.04 -23.18
N GLY A 111 -7.05 3.75 -22.95
CA GLY A 111 -6.07 2.97 -23.72
C GLY A 111 -6.44 2.87 -25.21
N LYS A 112 -7.72 2.64 -25.53
CA LYS A 112 -8.22 2.64 -26.92
C LYS A 112 -8.09 3.99 -27.62
N ALA A 113 -8.09 5.09 -26.86
CA ALA A 113 -7.91 6.43 -27.39
C ALA A 113 -6.44 6.89 -27.47
N LEU A 114 -5.48 6.10 -26.97
CA LEU A 114 -4.06 6.49 -26.83
C LEU A 114 -3.46 7.04 -28.13
N THR A 115 -3.66 6.37 -29.25
CA THR A 115 -3.14 6.79 -30.55
C THR A 115 -3.80 8.04 -31.13
N ARG A 116 -4.93 8.46 -30.53
CA ARG A 116 -5.68 9.67 -30.88
C ARG A 116 -5.51 10.78 -29.83
N GLY A 117 -4.46 10.71 -29.02
CA GLY A 117 -4.17 11.70 -27.97
C GLY A 117 -4.86 11.43 -26.64
N GLY A 118 -5.41 10.23 -26.44
CA GLY A 118 -5.93 9.80 -25.14
C GLY A 118 -4.86 9.80 -24.05
N PRO A 119 -5.22 9.94 -22.76
CA PRO A 119 -4.25 10.07 -21.67
C PRO A 119 -3.49 8.75 -21.46
N ASN A 120 -2.16 8.83 -21.37
CA ASN A 120 -1.30 7.74 -20.92
C ASN A 120 -1.10 7.80 -19.39
N CYS A 121 -0.28 6.90 -18.84
CA CYS A 121 -0.06 6.76 -17.41
C CYS A 121 0.39 8.07 -16.73
N VAL A 122 1.34 8.79 -17.34
CA VAL A 122 1.94 9.99 -16.74
C VAL A 122 1.00 11.20 -16.73
N VAL A 123 -0.07 11.18 -17.49
CA VAL A 123 -1.06 12.26 -17.48
C VAL A 123 -1.79 12.36 -16.13
N CYS A 124 -1.98 11.22 -15.47
CA CYS A 124 -2.62 11.13 -14.14
C CYS A 124 -1.60 10.96 -13.01
N HIS A 125 -0.57 10.16 -13.22
CA HIS A 125 0.38 9.77 -12.16
C HIS A 125 1.63 10.63 -12.08
N GLY A 126 1.89 11.49 -13.07
CA GLY A 126 3.17 12.17 -13.22
C GLY A 126 4.24 11.28 -13.85
N SER A 127 5.39 11.86 -14.20
CA SER A 127 6.48 11.13 -14.86
C SER A 127 7.57 10.66 -13.89
N HIS A 128 8.08 11.56 -13.04
CA HIS A 128 9.13 11.28 -12.06
C HIS A 128 8.60 11.44 -10.63
N GLN A 129 7.79 12.45 -10.34
CA GLN A 129 7.05 12.58 -9.10
C GLN A 129 5.79 11.70 -9.14
N ILE A 130 5.98 10.38 -9.24
CA ILE A 130 4.85 9.45 -9.28
C ILE A 130 4.27 9.32 -7.89
N VAL A 131 3.02 9.78 -7.73
CA VAL A 131 2.30 9.71 -6.45
C VAL A 131 1.66 8.33 -6.24
N LYS A 132 1.50 7.96 -4.99
CA LYS A 132 0.76 6.75 -4.60
C LYS A 132 -0.65 6.78 -5.20
N ALA A 133 -1.07 5.66 -5.78
CA ALA A 133 -2.42 5.54 -6.33
C ALA A 133 -3.47 5.78 -5.23
N SER A 134 -4.40 6.69 -5.50
CA SER A 134 -5.51 7.02 -4.60
C SER A 134 -6.68 7.60 -5.41
N LEU A 135 -7.86 7.67 -4.79
CA LEU A 135 -9.04 8.31 -5.42
C LEU A 135 -8.84 9.80 -5.70
N GLU A 136 -7.85 10.45 -5.09
CA GLU A 136 -7.50 11.86 -5.37
C GLU A 136 -7.00 12.08 -6.79
N LEU A 137 -6.52 11.05 -7.47
CA LEU A 137 -6.16 11.12 -8.89
C LEU A 137 -7.39 11.31 -9.79
N ILE A 138 -8.59 10.89 -9.34
CA ILE A 138 -9.87 11.09 -10.03
C ILE A 138 -10.46 12.43 -9.57
N ASN A 139 -10.04 13.51 -10.20
CA ASN A 139 -10.44 14.87 -9.81
C ASN A 139 -10.81 15.74 -11.03
N GLU A 140 -11.59 16.76 -10.78
CA GLU A 140 -12.10 17.64 -11.82
C GLU A 140 -10.98 18.35 -12.59
N LYS A 141 -9.96 18.87 -11.90
CA LYS A 141 -8.83 19.58 -12.50
C LYS A 141 -8.11 18.71 -13.56
N SER A 142 -7.93 17.41 -13.29
CA SER A 142 -7.24 16.51 -14.20
C SER A 142 -8.14 16.06 -15.34
N CYS A 143 -9.40 15.68 -15.05
CA CYS A 143 -10.32 15.11 -16.04
C CYS A 143 -10.88 16.18 -17.00
N SER A 144 -11.17 17.39 -16.51
CA SER A 144 -11.79 18.48 -17.31
C SER A 144 -10.86 19.09 -18.37
N ARG A 145 -9.59 18.66 -18.40
CA ARG A 145 -8.67 19.02 -19.50
C ARG A 145 -9.07 18.43 -20.86
N CYS A 146 -9.83 17.35 -20.87
CA CYS A 146 -10.18 16.62 -22.09
C CYS A 146 -11.69 16.42 -22.26
N HIS A 147 -12.45 16.27 -21.18
CA HIS A 147 -13.91 16.04 -21.20
C HIS A 147 -14.54 16.44 -19.86
N SER A 148 -15.88 16.45 -19.77
CA SER A 148 -16.56 16.76 -18.52
C SER A 148 -16.24 15.74 -17.42
N TYR A 149 -16.23 16.20 -16.16
CA TYR A 149 -15.92 15.41 -14.99
C TYR A 149 -17.05 14.48 -14.54
N GLU A 150 -18.27 14.65 -15.04
CA GLU A 150 -19.47 13.98 -14.52
C GLU A 150 -19.34 12.45 -14.43
N ARG A 151 -18.83 11.79 -15.47
CA ARG A 151 -18.64 10.32 -15.44
C ARG A 151 -17.57 9.91 -14.42
N ALA A 152 -16.47 10.64 -14.35
CA ALA A 152 -15.41 10.38 -13.40
C ALA A 152 -15.85 10.63 -11.94
N LYS A 153 -16.72 11.61 -11.71
CA LYS A 153 -17.37 11.87 -10.41
C LYS A 153 -18.21 10.69 -9.94
N LEU A 154 -18.99 10.08 -10.83
CA LEU A 154 -19.77 8.88 -10.50
C LEU A 154 -18.86 7.69 -10.14
N ILE A 155 -17.80 7.48 -10.92
CA ILE A 155 -16.80 6.43 -10.63
C ILE A 155 -16.16 6.67 -9.26
N ARG A 156 -15.66 7.89 -9.00
CA ARG A 156 -15.06 8.24 -7.71
C ARG A 156 -16.02 7.99 -6.55
N GLY A 157 -17.29 8.42 -6.68
CA GLY A 157 -18.29 8.23 -5.65
C GLY A 157 -18.55 6.76 -5.33
N ALA A 158 -18.70 5.92 -6.37
CA ALA A 158 -18.91 4.47 -6.19
C ALA A 158 -17.73 3.78 -5.49
N MET A 159 -16.51 4.25 -5.72
CA MET A 159 -15.30 3.68 -5.12
C MET A 159 -15.02 4.20 -3.72
N GLN A 160 -15.40 5.43 -3.40
CA GLN A 160 -15.05 6.10 -2.14
C GLN A 160 -15.61 5.36 -0.92
N GLU A 161 -16.85 4.90 -0.96
CA GLU A 161 -17.47 4.12 0.11
C GLU A 161 -16.75 2.79 0.31
N THR A 162 -16.39 2.12 -0.78
CA THR A 162 -15.67 0.85 -0.77
C THR A 162 -14.27 1.01 -0.16
N GLU A 163 -13.55 2.06 -0.53
CA GLU A 163 -12.23 2.36 0.05
C GLU A 163 -12.32 2.62 1.56
N ALA A 164 -13.32 3.41 2.00
CA ALA A 164 -13.53 3.68 3.42
C ALA A 164 -13.80 2.38 4.22
N MET A 165 -14.60 1.46 3.68
CA MET A 165 -14.82 0.15 4.30
C MET A 165 -13.52 -0.68 4.40
N ILE A 166 -12.72 -0.72 3.34
CA ILE A 166 -11.43 -1.44 3.32
C ILE A 166 -10.52 -0.90 4.43
N VAL A 167 -10.39 0.43 4.54
CA VAL A 167 -9.54 1.07 5.56
C VAL A 167 -10.03 0.77 6.97
N ALA A 168 -11.35 0.85 7.21
CA ALA A 168 -11.94 0.57 8.51
C ALA A 168 -11.74 -0.89 8.94
N ILE A 169 -11.96 -1.83 8.02
CA ILE A 169 -11.77 -3.27 8.28
C ILE A 169 -10.29 -3.58 8.54
N ASP A 170 -9.38 -3.02 7.76
CA ASP A 170 -7.93 -3.18 7.92
C ASP A 170 -7.45 -2.73 9.31
N ALA A 171 -7.93 -1.58 9.76
CA ALA A 171 -7.64 -1.07 11.11
C ALA A 171 -8.13 -2.02 12.21
N ARG A 172 -9.34 -2.60 12.06
CA ARG A 172 -9.89 -3.58 13.02
C ARG A 172 -9.09 -4.89 13.03
N ILE A 173 -8.74 -5.43 11.86
CA ILE A 173 -7.89 -6.63 11.73
C ILE A 173 -6.54 -6.39 12.41
N THR A 174 -5.91 -5.24 12.11
CA THR A 174 -4.63 -4.86 12.72
C THR A 174 -4.72 -4.80 14.25
N ALA A 175 -5.78 -4.20 14.80
CA ALA A 175 -6.00 -4.13 16.25
C ALA A 175 -6.17 -5.52 16.89
N TYR A 176 -6.84 -6.46 16.22
CA TYR A 176 -6.95 -7.85 16.70
C TYR A 176 -5.62 -8.60 16.65
N LYS A 177 -4.84 -8.38 15.61
CA LYS A 177 -3.50 -8.96 15.44
C LYS A 177 -2.54 -8.51 16.55
N GLN A 178 -2.58 -7.22 16.91
CA GLN A 178 -1.75 -6.66 17.99
C GLN A 178 -2.02 -7.28 19.36
N VAL A 179 -3.22 -7.79 19.60
CA VAL A 179 -3.57 -8.47 20.86
C VAL A 179 -3.49 -10.00 20.75
N GLY A 180 -2.87 -10.53 19.69
CA GLY A 180 -2.64 -11.96 19.50
C GLY A 180 -3.88 -12.77 19.12
N THR A 181 -4.94 -12.13 18.63
CA THR A 181 -6.11 -12.86 18.11
C THR A 181 -5.80 -13.37 16.70
N ASP A 182 -6.11 -14.64 16.45
CA ASP A 182 -6.00 -15.21 15.11
C ASP A 182 -7.06 -14.62 14.18
N VAL A 183 -6.61 -13.86 13.22
CA VAL A 183 -7.42 -13.22 12.15
C VAL A 183 -6.85 -13.47 10.76
N GLU A 184 -5.97 -14.47 10.61
CA GLU A 184 -5.27 -14.76 9.36
C GLU A 184 -6.23 -14.98 8.19
N LYS A 185 -7.34 -15.66 8.42
CA LYS A 185 -8.37 -15.88 7.41
C LYS A 185 -8.98 -14.56 6.93
N LEU A 186 -9.35 -13.67 7.86
CA LEU A 186 -9.95 -12.37 7.53
C LEU A 186 -8.94 -11.46 6.82
N GLU A 187 -7.66 -11.51 7.19
CA GLU A 187 -6.58 -10.78 6.53
C GLU A 187 -6.43 -11.23 5.06
N LYS A 188 -6.46 -12.54 4.79
CA LYS A 188 -6.41 -13.10 3.41
C LYS A 188 -7.64 -12.71 2.59
N GLU A 189 -8.83 -12.75 3.18
CA GLU A 189 -10.08 -12.34 2.53
C GLU A 189 -10.06 -10.84 2.21
N LEU A 190 -9.61 -9.99 3.15
CA LEU A 190 -9.45 -8.55 2.92
C LEU A 190 -8.42 -8.28 1.82
N PHE A 191 -7.27 -8.97 1.83
CA PHE A 191 -6.24 -8.84 0.81
C PHE A 191 -6.77 -9.15 -0.59
N SER A 192 -7.50 -10.27 -0.74
CA SER A 192 -8.11 -10.65 -2.02
C SER A 192 -9.15 -9.61 -2.48
N THR A 193 -9.98 -9.12 -1.56
CA THR A 193 -11.01 -8.13 -1.84
C THR A 193 -10.42 -6.78 -2.22
N ARG A 194 -9.34 -6.36 -1.53
CA ARG A 194 -8.56 -5.15 -1.86
C ARG A 194 -7.93 -5.23 -3.25
N ASN A 195 -7.39 -6.38 -3.63
CA ASN A 195 -6.81 -6.56 -4.97
C ASN A 195 -7.86 -6.44 -6.07
N ARG A 196 -9.07 -7.00 -5.87
CA ARG A 196 -10.21 -6.79 -6.77
C ARG A 196 -10.59 -5.31 -6.86
N PHE A 197 -10.63 -4.60 -5.75
CA PHE A 197 -10.90 -3.16 -5.72
C PHE A 197 -9.84 -2.38 -6.51
N HIS A 198 -8.55 -2.68 -6.33
CA HIS A 198 -7.47 -2.01 -7.05
C HIS A 198 -7.55 -2.23 -8.57
N SER A 199 -8.05 -3.36 -9.05
CA SER A 199 -8.22 -3.60 -10.48
C SER A 199 -9.28 -2.68 -11.14
N LEU A 200 -10.14 -2.04 -10.35
CA LEU A 200 -11.15 -1.12 -10.86
C LEU A 200 -10.59 0.25 -11.26
N PHE A 201 -9.45 0.67 -10.72
CA PHE A 201 -8.93 2.04 -10.90
C PHE A 201 -8.66 2.42 -12.37
N HIS A 202 -8.37 1.45 -13.23
CA HIS A 202 -8.16 1.68 -14.66
C HIS A 202 -9.40 1.38 -15.51
N ASN A 203 -10.51 1.03 -14.88
CA ASN A 203 -11.79 0.85 -15.55
C ASN A 203 -12.58 2.17 -15.53
N VAL A 204 -12.87 2.71 -16.70
CA VAL A 204 -13.59 3.98 -16.86
C VAL A 204 -15.07 3.78 -17.29
N ASP A 205 -15.59 2.56 -17.20
CA ASP A 205 -17.00 2.25 -17.39
C ASP A 205 -17.77 2.41 -16.08
N VAL A 206 -18.65 3.41 -16.02
CA VAL A 206 -19.41 3.78 -14.81
C VAL A 206 -20.23 2.60 -14.29
N LYS A 207 -20.99 1.93 -15.19
CA LYS A 207 -21.86 0.83 -14.78
C LYS A 207 -21.05 -0.31 -14.18
N ARG A 208 -19.99 -0.72 -14.87
CA ARG A 208 -19.13 -1.80 -14.41
C ARG A 208 -18.47 -1.48 -13.06
N VAL A 209 -17.91 -0.26 -12.89
CA VAL A 209 -17.29 0.14 -11.63
C VAL A 209 -18.31 0.17 -10.49
N THR A 210 -19.54 0.66 -10.75
CA THR A 210 -20.60 0.69 -9.75
C THR A 210 -21.01 -0.71 -9.31
N ASP A 211 -21.26 -1.60 -10.27
CA ASP A 211 -21.71 -2.97 -10.00
C ASP A 211 -20.62 -3.79 -9.27
N GLU A 212 -19.37 -3.71 -9.74
CA GLU A 212 -18.25 -4.41 -9.11
C GLU A 212 -17.93 -3.85 -7.71
N SER A 213 -18.01 -2.52 -7.51
CA SER A 213 -17.86 -1.91 -6.18
C SER A 213 -18.95 -2.38 -5.22
N ALA A 214 -20.20 -2.53 -5.67
CA ALA A 214 -21.27 -3.07 -4.85
C ALA A 214 -21.00 -4.53 -4.45
N GLY A 215 -20.53 -5.37 -5.39
CA GLY A 215 -20.12 -6.74 -5.10
C GLY A 215 -18.97 -6.83 -4.09
N ILE A 216 -17.97 -5.96 -4.22
CA ILE A 216 -16.85 -5.85 -3.28
C ILE A 216 -17.35 -5.46 -1.89
N ARG A 217 -18.26 -4.46 -1.78
CA ARG A 217 -18.84 -4.08 -0.48
C ARG A 217 -19.63 -5.22 0.17
N ALA A 218 -20.32 -6.03 -0.61
CA ALA A 218 -20.99 -7.21 -0.08
C ALA A 218 -19.99 -8.23 0.55
N ASP A 219 -18.83 -8.41 -0.07
CA ASP A 219 -17.78 -9.27 0.50
C ASP A 219 -17.13 -8.62 1.74
N LEU A 220 -16.88 -7.31 1.74
CA LEU A 220 -16.40 -6.57 2.91
C LEU A 220 -17.38 -6.65 4.09
N THR A 221 -18.69 -6.60 3.85
CA THR A 221 -19.73 -6.76 4.88
C THR A 221 -19.64 -8.14 5.56
N LYS A 222 -19.28 -9.20 4.83
CA LYS A 222 -19.06 -10.52 5.45
C LYS A 222 -17.87 -10.50 6.42
N ILE A 223 -16.76 -9.86 6.03
CA ILE A 223 -15.58 -9.69 6.89
C ILE A 223 -15.96 -8.86 8.13
N GLU A 224 -16.69 -7.78 7.95
CA GLU A 224 -17.15 -6.92 9.04
C GLU A 224 -18.06 -7.66 10.02
N THR A 225 -18.97 -8.48 9.51
CA THR A 225 -19.84 -9.34 10.34
C THR A 225 -19.01 -10.32 11.17
N ALA A 226 -17.99 -10.94 10.59
CA ALA A 226 -17.08 -11.84 11.32
C ALA A 226 -16.29 -11.09 12.42
N LEU A 227 -15.81 -9.89 12.14
CA LEU A 227 -15.14 -9.04 13.14
C LEU A 227 -16.11 -8.64 14.28
N THR A 228 -17.35 -8.34 13.95
CA THR A 228 -18.39 -8.01 14.96
C THR A 228 -18.67 -9.21 15.87
N ALA A 229 -18.73 -10.42 15.32
CA ALA A 229 -18.87 -11.63 16.13
C ALA A 229 -17.67 -11.84 17.09
N LEU A 230 -16.46 -11.48 16.68
CA LEU A 230 -15.27 -11.47 17.56
C LEU A 230 -15.41 -10.44 18.69
N ASP A 231 -15.92 -9.24 18.39
CA ASP A 231 -16.17 -8.19 19.41
C ASP A 231 -17.18 -8.66 20.45
N GLU A 232 -18.28 -9.27 20.02
CA GLU A 232 -19.30 -9.85 20.92
C GLU A 232 -18.71 -10.99 21.77
N GLN A 233 -17.93 -11.87 21.18
CA GLN A 233 -17.27 -12.95 21.92
C GLN A 233 -16.32 -12.40 22.97
N LYS A 234 -15.52 -11.36 22.63
CA LYS A 234 -14.63 -10.67 23.56
C LYS A 234 -15.42 -10.01 24.69
N GLY A 235 -16.55 -9.38 24.39
CA GLY A 235 -17.46 -8.78 25.38
C GLY A 235 -17.99 -9.83 26.37
N ARG A 236 -18.50 -10.96 25.85
CA ARG A 236 -18.98 -12.08 26.69
C ARG A 236 -17.89 -12.66 27.58
N ARG A 237 -16.68 -12.86 27.06
CA ARG A 237 -15.53 -13.34 27.85
C ARG A 237 -15.14 -12.38 28.97
N LYS A 238 -15.12 -11.07 28.70
CA LYS A 238 -14.86 -10.04 29.74
C LYS A 238 -15.91 -10.05 30.83
N LEU A 239 -17.19 -10.13 30.46
CA LEU A 239 -18.28 -10.21 31.43
C LEU A 239 -18.18 -11.47 32.28
N ALA A 240 -17.98 -12.64 31.66
CA ALA A 240 -17.82 -13.89 32.40
C ALA A 240 -16.61 -13.86 33.35
N GLY A 241 -15.49 -13.28 32.90
CA GLY A 241 -14.32 -13.08 33.75
C GLY A 241 -14.60 -12.16 34.93
N ALA A 242 -15.28 -11.03 34.70
CA ALA A 242 -15.67 -10.11 35.78
C ALA A 242 -16.59 -10.78 36.82
N VAL A 243 -17.58 -11.56 36.38
CA VAL A 243 -18.47 -12.34 37.26
C VAL A 243 -17.68 -13.37 38.07
N ALA A 244 -16.76 -14.11 37.42
CA ALA A 244 -15.92 -15.10 38.11
C ALA A 244 -15.06 -14.44 39.21
N VAL A 245 -14.42 -13.31 38.92
CA VAL A 245 -13.64 -12.55 39.91
C VAL A 245 -14.52 -12.07 41.08
N ALA A 246 -15.72 -11.53 40.80
CA ALA A 246 -16.65 -11.10 41.81
C ALA A 246 -17.06 -12.26 42.74
N LEU A 247 -17.37 -13.43 42.18
CA LEU A 247 -17.72 -14.62 42.96
C LEU A 247 -16.56 -15.10 43.86
N LEU A 248 -15.31 -15.09 43.33
CA LEU A 248 -14.14 -15.42 44.12
C LEU A 248 -13.91 -14.45 45.28
N LEU A 249 -14.12 -13.16 45.10
CA LEU A 249 -14.01 -12.15 46.12
C LEU A 249 -15.08 -12.37 47.22
N VAL A 250 -16.34 -12.66 46.85
CA VAL A 250 -17.40 -12.98 47.77
C VAL A 250 -17.09 -14.26 48.58
N ALA A 251 -16.64 -15.31 47.89
CA ALA A 251 -16.27 -16.58 48.58
C ALA A 251 -15.11 -16.36 49.57
N GLY A 252 -14.08 -15.59 49.16
CA GLY A 252 -12.97 -15.23 50.04
C GLY A 252 -13.40 -14.44 51.27
N LEU A 253 -14.32 -13.47 51.08
CA LEU A 253 -14.90 -12.71 52.18
C LEU A 253 -15.68 -13.61 53.13
N LEU A 254 -16.53 -14.48 52.60
CA LEU A 254 -17.30 -15.46 53.43
C LEU A 254 -16.39 -16.38 54.22
N ALA A 255 -15.34 -16.92 53.58
CA ALA A 255 -14.36 -17.77 54.25
C ALA A 255 -13.63 -17.01 55.40
N HIS A 256 -13.24 -15.75 55.13
CA HIS A 256 -12.64 -14.89 56.18
C HIS A 256 -13.58 -14.62 57.35
N LEU A 257 -14.85 -14.32 57.10
CA LEU A 257 -15.84 -14.11 58.13
C LEU A 257 -16.12 -15.38 58.95
N MET A 258 -16.22 -16.55 58.28
CA MET A 258 -16.37 -17.84 58.96
C MET A 258 -15.19 -18.11 59.88
N ARG A 259 -13.95 -17.95 59.41
CA ARG A 259 -12.76 -18.12 60.23
C ARG A 259 -12.81 -17.26 61.51
N LYS A 260 -13.18 -15.95 61.36
CA LYS A 260 -13.29 -15.01 62.47
C LYS A 260 -14.41 -15.33 63.45
N THR A 261 -15.38 -16.15 63.06
CA THR A 261 -16.49 -16.59 63.92
C THR A 261 -16.13 -17.82 64.77
N TYR A 262 -15.14 -18.61 64.35
CA TYR A 262 -14.69 -19.81 65.04
C TYR A 262 -13.35 -19.63 65.80
N GLU A 263 -12.71 -18.48 65.71
CA GLU A 263 -11.64 -18.03 66.61
C GLU A 263 -12.22 -17.21 67.80
#